data_e8888e3c532203fc4192f54ccfb5c582
#
_entry.id   e8888e3c532203fc4192f54ccfb5c582
#
_cell.length_a   1.000
_cell.length_b   1.000
_cell.length_c   1.000
_cell.angle_alpha   90.00
_cell.angle_beta   90.00
_cell.angle_gamma   90.00
#
_symmetry.space_group_name_H-M   'P 1'
#
loop_
_entity.id
_entity.type
_entity.pdbx_description
1 polymer ?
#
loop_
_entity_poly.entity_id
_entity_poly.type
_entity_poly.pdbx_seq_one_letter_code
_entity_poly.pdbx_strand_id
1 'polypeptide(L)'
;MGEETTVSKNFIEQEIDKDLAEGVYSEVCTRFPPEPNGYLHIGHAKSILLNSGLAKKYNGTFHLRFDDTNPMKEDMEFVESIKEDVKWLGADWGDYLYFASNYFDQMYECAVKLIKKGKAFVCDLTAEEMREYRGTLTEPGKNSPYRDRSVEENLRLFEEMKDGKYQDGEKVLRAKIDMASPNINMRDPIIYRVAHMTHHNTGDKWCIYPMYDFAHPIEDAIEHITHSICTLEFEDHRPLYDWVVKECEFDPAPRQIEFSKLYLTNVVTGKRYIKKLVMDGIVDGWDDPRLVSIAALRRRGFTPESIKMFVEMCGVSKSQSSVDYAMLEYCIREDLKMKKPRMMAVLDPIKLVIDNYPEGEVEYLDVENNLENPELGMRKVPFGRELYIERNDFMIEPPKKYFRLFPGNEVRLMHAYFVKCVSYETDAEGNVTVVHCTYDPETKCGTGFTGRKVKGTIHWVSAPQAKKAEVRLYENLIDEEKGVYNKEDGSLNLNPNSLQILKECYVEDSFNEAGPCDSFQFVRNGYFCIDSKDSTPENLVFNRIVSLKSSFKLPKK
;
A
#
# COMPACT_ATOMS: atom_id res chain seq x y z
N MET A 1 8.78 -36.46 14.71
CA MET A 1 7.37 -36.01 14.75
C MET A 1 7.43 -34.56 15.18
N GLY A 2 7.38 -33.64 14.20
CA GLY A 2 7.34 -32.21 14.46
C GLY A 2 5.96 -31.86 14.97
N GLU A 3 5.87 -31.14 16.07
CA GLU A 3 4.64 -30.50 16.52
C GLU A 3 4.26 -29.48 15.44
N GLU A 4 3.22 -29.79 14.66
CA GLU A 4 2.50 -28.79 13.89
C GLU A 4 1.95 -27.78 14.91
N THR A 5 2.55 -26.62 15.01
CA THR A 5 1.98 -25.47 15.68
C THR A 5 0.69 -25.15 14.95
N THR A 6 -0.42 -25.62 15.46
CA THR A 6 -1.77 -25.24 14.98
C THR A 6 -1.93 -23.73 15.14
N VAL A 7 -1.76 -22.99 14.05
CA VAL A 7 -2.08 -21.57 14.01
C VAL A 7 -3.56 -21.44 14.35
N SER A 8 -3.87 -20.70 15.42
CA SER A 8 -5.26 -20.53 15.87
C SER A 8 -6.06 -19.81 14.76
N LYS A 9 -7.20 -20.39 14.40
CA LYS A 9 -8.10 -19.81 13.40
C LYS A 9 -8.68 -18.50 13.90
N ASN A 10 -8.71 -17.48 13.03
CA ASN A 10 -9.40 -16.23 13.32
C ASN A 10 -10.94 -16.44 13.33
N PHE A 11 -11.68 -15.45 13.82
CA PHE A 11 -13.13 -15.58 13.98
C PHE A 11 -13.88 -15.76 12.64
N ILE A 12 -13.38 -15.20 11.52
CA ILE A 12 -13.98 -15.38 10.20
C ILE A 12 -13.81 -16.83 9.74
N GLU A 13 -12.64 -17.40 9.93
CA GLU A 13 -12.39 -18.81 9.60
C GLU A 13 -13.26 -19.75 10.44
N GLN A 14 -13.52 -19.41 11.71
CA GLN A 14 -14.43 -20.18 12.58
C GLN A 14 -15.87 -20.13 12.07
N GLU A 15 -16.33 -18.96 11.62
CA GLU A 15 -17.67 -18.82 11.02
C GLU A 15 -17.79 -19.59 9.68
N ILE A 16 -16.77 -19.53 8.83
CA ILE A 16 -16.74 -20.30 7.58
C ILE A 16 -16.79 -21.81 7.87
N ASP A 17 -15.96 -22.28 8.80
CA ASP A 17 -15.95 -23.71 9.18
C ASP A 17 -17.33 -24.17 9.68
N LYS A 18 -18.00 -23.34 10.48
CA LYS A 18 -19.34 -23.62 10.97
C LYS A 18 -20.35 -23.70 9.83
N ASP A 19 -20.37 -22.71 8.94
CA ASP A 19 -21.30 -22.65 7.81
C ASP A 19 -21.13 -23.86 6.86
N LEU A 20 -19.87 -24.29 6.61
CA LEU A 20 -19.58 -25.48 5.82
C LEU A 20 -20.02 -26.77 6.53
N ALA A 21 -19.76 -26.90 7.83
CA ALA A 21 -20.14 -28.07 8.63
C ALA A 21 -21.66 -28.24 8.78
N GLU A 22 -22.37 -27.12 8.87
CA GLU A 22 -23.85 -27.10 8.95
C GLU A 22 -24.53 -27.22 7.57
N GLY A 23 -23.74 -27.23 6.48
CA GLY A 23 -24.24 -27.33 5.10
C GLY A 23 -24.97 -26.07 4.62
N VAL A 24 -24.71 -24.91 5.24
CA VAL A 24 -25.25 -23.61 4.78
C VAL A 24 -24.69 -23.28 3.39
N TYR A 25 -23.41 -23.56 3.19
CA TYR A 25 -22.74 -23.46 1.91
C TYR A 25 -21.95 -24.72 1.62
N SER A 26 -21.82 -25.07 0.33
CA SER A 26 -20.99 -26.20 -0.15
C SER A 26 -19.57 -25.80 -0.54
N GLU A 27 -19.33 -24.51 -0.73
CA GLU A 27 -18.06 -23.92 -1.16
C GLU A 27 -17.87 -22.53 -0.53
N VAL A 28 -16.68 -21.97 -0.69
CA VAL A 28 -16.36 -20.61 -0.24
C VAL A 28 -16.14 -19.73 -1.46
N CYS A 29 -16.92 -18.67 -1.56
CA CYS A 29 -16.76 -17.63 -2.56
C CYS A 29 -16.69 -16.27 -1.88
N THR A 30 -15.57 -15.57 -2.08
CA THR A 30 -15.30 -14.25 -1.53
C THR A 30 -15.07 -13.24 -2.64
N ARG A 31 -15.04 -11.95 -2.32
CA ARG A 31 -14.81 -10.89 -3.31
C ARG A 31 -14.11 -9.69 -2.71
N PHE A 32 -13.44 -8.93 -3.58
CA PHE A 32 -13.00 -7.57 -3.31
C PHE A 32 -13.76 -6.62 -4.25
N PRO A 33 -14.62 -5.70 -3.71
CA PRO A 33 -15.51 -4.87 -4.51
C PRO A 33 -15.09 -3.39 -4.48
N PRO A 34 -13.97 -2.97 -5.11
CA PRO A 34 -13.53 -1.58 -5.06
C PRO A 34 -14.41 -0.68 -5.93
N GLU A 35 -14.67 0.55 -5.46
CA GLU A 35 -15.13 1.63 -6.32
C GLU A 35 -13.97 2.11 -7.21
N PRO A 36 -14.14 2.24 -8.55
CA PRO A 36 -13.07 2.71 -9.45
C PRO A 36 -12.95 4.24 -9.42
N ASN A 37 -12.71 4.81 -8.25
CA ASN A 37 -12.70 6.25 -7.98
C ASN A 37 -11.39 6.76 -7.35
N GLY A 38 -10.32 5.97 -7.39
CA GLY A 38 -9.00 6.31 -6.88
C GLY A 38 -8.07 5.11 -6.72
N TYR A 39 -6.82 5.39 -6.42
CA TYR A 39 -5.80 4.38 -6.19
C TYR A 39 -6.01 3.64 -4.87
N LEU A 40 -5.67 2.34 -4.87
CA LEU A 40 -5.69 1.53 -3.66
C LEU A 40 -4.54 1.92 -2.71
N HIS A 41 -4.75 1.72 -1.41
CA HIS A 41 -3.73 1.96 -0.39
C HIS A 41 -3.57 0.72 0.51
N ILE A 42 -2.62 0.79 1.43
CA ILE A 42 -2.27 -0.32 2.35
C ILE A 42 -3.48 -0.88 3.12
N GLY A 43 -4.50 -0.07 3.42
CA GLY A 43 -5.74 -0.53 4.04
C GLY A 43 -6.53 -1.49 3.15
N HIS A 44 -6.56 -1.26 1.84
CA HIS A 44 -7.19 -2.17 0.87
C HIS A 44 -6.42 -3.48 0.73
N ALA A 45 -5.08 -3.45 0.87
CA ALA A 45 -4.26 -4.66 0.82
C ALA A 45 -4.71 -5.70 1.86
N LYS A 46 -5.08 -5.25 3.07
CA LYS A 46 -5.62 -6.14 4.10
C LYS A 46 -6.89 -6.86 3.64
N SER A 47 -7.83 -6.14 3.03
CA SER A 47 -9.07 -6.73 2.51
C SER A 47 -8.82 -7.69 1.34
N ILE A 48 -7.95 -7.31 0.40
CA ILE A 48 -7.59 -8.14 -0.76
C ILE A 48 -6.95 -9.45 -0.30
N LEU A 49 -5.93 -9.38 0.55
CA LEU A 49 -5.20 -10.55 1.05
C LEU A 49 -6.06 -11.45 1.94
N LEU A 50 -6.98 -10.86 2.74
CA LEU A 50 -7.92 -11.63 3.54
C LEU A 50 -8.89 -12.42 2.66
N ASN A 51 -9.58 -11.75 1.72
CA ASN A 51 -10.57 -12.38 0.86
C ASN A 51 -9.94 -13.43 -0.07
N SER A 52 -8.86 -13.09 -0.76
CA SER A 52 -8.15 -14.03 -1.64
C SER A 52 -7.49 -15.18 -0.86
N GLY A 53 -6.97 -14.89 0.33
CA GLY A 53 -6.37 -15.89 1.21
C GLY A 53 -7.38 -16.90 1.73
N LEU A 54 -8.58 -16.46 2.11
CA LEU A 54 -9.68 -17.35 2.51
C LEU A 54 -10.16 -18.22 1.35
N ALA A 55 -10.41 -17.64 0.18
CA ALA A 55 -10.75 -18.39 -1.01
C ALA A 55 -9.72 -19.50 -1.29
N LYS A 56 -8.43 -19.15 -1.29
CA LYS A 56 -7.34 -20.12 -1.50
C LYS A 56 -7.31 -21.21 -0.41
N LYS A 57 -7.46 -20.83 0.87
CA LYS A 57 -7.42 -21.77 2.01
C LYS A 57 -8.52 -22.82 1.95
N TYR A 58 -9.70 -22.42 1.49
CA TYR A 58 -10.87 -23.30 1.41
C TYR A 58 -11.11 -23.87 -0.01
N ASN A 59 -10.12 -23.78 -0.91
CA ASN A 59 -10.24 -24.22 -2.32
C ASN A 59 -11.46 -23.64 -3.04
N GLY A 60 -11.82 -22.42 -2.68
CA GLY A 60 -12.95 -21.68 -3.23
C GLY A 60 -12.54 -20.68 -4.32
N THR A 61 -13.40 -19.71 -4.58
CA THR A 61 -13.20 -18.67 -5.60
C THR A 61 -13.07 -17.29 -4.98
N PHE A 62 -12.29 -16.44 -5.65
CA PHE A 62 -12.12 -15.03 -5.31
C PHE A 62 -12.53 -14.17 -6.50
N HIS A 63 -13.49 -13.27 -6.32
CA HIS A 63 -13.99 -12.37 -7.35
C HIS A 63 -13.39 -10.96 -7.19
N LEU A 64 -13.11 -10.31 -8.32
CA LEU A 64 -12.87 -8.88 -8.39
C LEU A 64 -14.10 -8.22 -9.04
N ARG A 65 -14.85 -7.43 -8.28
CA ARG A 65 -16.01 -6.70 -8.77
C ARG A 65 -15.82 -5.21 -8.59
N PHE A 66 -15.84 -4.47 -9.68
CA PHE A 66 -15.88 -3.02 -9.60
C PHE A 66 -17.28 -2.55 -9.24
N ASP A 67 -17.39 -1.86 -8.10
CA ASP A 67 -18.63 -1.18 -7.71
C ASP A 67 -18.72 0.15 -8.45
N ASP A 68 -19.23 0.11 -9.66
CA ASP A 68 -19.41 1.22 -10.57
C ASP A 68 -20.88 1.69 -10.62
N THR A 69 -21.54 1.71 -9.47
CA THR A 69 -22.93 2.15 -9.33
C THR A 69 -23.10 3.66 -9.38
N ASN A 70 -22.03 4.44 -9.15
CA ASN A 70 -22.07 5.90 -9.10
C ASN A 70 -21.38 6.55 -10.29
N PRO A 71 -22.11 7.00 -11.32
CA PRO A 71 -21.53 7.53 -12.56
C PRO A 71 -20.68 8.81 -12.40
N MET A 72 -20.78 9.49 -11.25
CA MET A 72 -20.07 10.75 -11.00
C MET A 72 -18.58 10.64 -10.70
N LYS A 73 -18.06 9.44 -10.43
CA LYS A 73 -16.74 9.28 -9.79
C LYS A 73 -15.82 8.26 -10.46
N GLU A 74 -16.24 7.67 -11.57
CA GLU A 74 -15.58 6.49 -12.12
C GLU A 74 -14.66 6.85 -13.29
N ASP A 75 -13.44 6.28 -13.29
CA ASP A 75 -12.45 6.46 -14.33
C ASP A 75 -11.76 5.13 -14.66
N MET A 76 -11.60 4.85 -15.96
CA MET A 76 -10.93 3.63 -16.45
C MET A 76 -9.45 3.55 -16.03
N GLU A 77 -8.80 4.68 -15.79
CA GLU A 77 -7.43 4.70 -15.24
C GLU A 77 -7.37 3.96 -13.90
N PHE A 78 -8.36 4.21 -13.03
CA PHE A 78 -8.41 3.52 -11.72
C PHE A 78 -8.74 2.05 -11.85
N VAL A 79 -9.57 1.65 -12.81
CA VAL A 79 -9.86 0.22 -13.08
C VAL A 79 -8.57 -0.55 -13.39
N GLU A 80 -7.74 -0.06 -14.30
CA GLU A 80 -6.49 -0.71 -14.68
C GLU A 80 -5.46 -0.70 -13.54
N SER A 81 -5.33 0.41 -12.83
CA SER A 81 -4.47 0.50 -11.64
C SER A 81 -4.87 -0.50 -10.54
N ILE A 82 -6.17 -0.64 -10.28
CA ILE A 82 -6.68 -1.58 -9.28
C ILE A 82 -6.39 -3.02 -9.69
N LYS A 83 -6.60 -3.40 -10.96
CA LYS A 83 -6.25 -4.73 -11.47
C LYS A 83 -4.77 -5.03 -11.29
N GLU A 84 -3.91 -4.08 -11.62
CA GLU A 84 -2.47 -4.22 -11.46
C GLU A 84 -2.09 -4.43 -9.99
N ASP A 85 -2.65 -3.63 -9.09
CA ASP A 85 -2.38 -3.70 -7.66
C ASP A 85 -2.83 -5.03 -7.04
N VAL A 86 -4.03 -5.51 -7.40
CA VAL A 86 -4.56 -6.80 -6.92
C VAL A 86 -3.67 -7.97 -7.38
N LYS A 87 -3.26 -7.98 -8.65
CA LYS A 87 -2.33 -8.99 -9.19
C LYS A 87 -0.95 -8.90 -8.54
N TRP A 88 -0.44 -7.71 -8.35
CA TRP A 88 0.84 -7.51 -7.70
C TRP A 88 0.87 -8.05 -6.26
N LEU A 89 -0.24 -7.93 -5.52
CA LEU A 89 -0.38 -8.54 -4.19
C LEU A 89 -0.49 -10.07 -4.21
N GLY A 90 -0.54 -10.68 -5.40
CA GLY A 90 -0.64 -12.13 -5.57
C GLY A 90 -2.07 -12.67 -5.47
N ALA A 91 -3.07 -11.81 -5.52
CA ALA A 91 -4.47 -12.21 -5.61
C ALA A 91 -4.87 -12.38 -7.09
N ASP A 92 -5.47 -13.53 -7.39
CA ASP A 92 -5.92 -13.86 -8.74
C ASP A 92 -7.43 -14.15 -8.72
N TRP A 93 -8.15 -13.44 -9.58
CA TRP A 93 -9.59 -13.62 -9.76
C TRP A 93 -9.94 -14.56 -10.92
N GLY A 94 -8.95 -15.05 -11.70
CA GLY A 94 -9.19 -15.87 -12.88
C GLY A 94 -10.17 -15.22 -13.86
N ASP A 95 -11.29 -15.89 -14.12
CA ASP A 95 -12.36 -15.40 -15.00
C ASP A 95 -13.45 -14.60 -14.26
N TYR A 96 -13.30 -14.39 -12.95
CA TYR A 96 -14.30 -13.76 -12.09
C TYR A 96 -14.08 -12.25 -11.95
N LEU A 97 -14.09 -11.55 -13.09
CA LEU A 97 -14.04 -10.09 -13.15
C LEU A 97 -15.43 -9.54 -13.51
N TYR A 98 -15.96 -8.69 -12.62
CA TYR A 98 -17.33 -8.17 -12.77
C TYR A 98 -17.39 -6.66 -12.59
N PHE A 99 -18.48 -6.09 -13.10
CA PHE A 99 -18.88 -4.71 -12.87
C PHE A 99 -20.31 -4.68 -12.33
N ALA A 100 -20.56 -3.91 -11.30
CA ALA A 100 -21.91 -3.75 -10.73
C ALA A 100 -22.93 -3.29 -11.78
N SER A 101 -22.51 -2.43 -12.70
CA SER A 101 -23.35 -1.93 -13.83
C SER A 101 -23.82 -3.03 -14.77
N ASN A 102 -23.18 -4.21 -14.81
CA ASN A 102 -23.67 -5.34 -15.59
C ASN A 102 -24.98 -5.92 -15.03
N TYR A 103 -25.32 -5.60 -13.80
CA TYR A 103 -26.52 -6.11 -13.10
C TYR A 103 -27.63 -5.07 -12.97
N PHE A 104 -27.52 -3.91 -13.61
CA PHE A 104 -28.54 -2.85 -13.50
C PHE A 104 -29.94 -3.28 -13.92
N ASP A 105 -30.06 -4.15 -14.92
CA ASP A 105 -31.36 -4.71 -15.32
C ASP A 105 -31.96 -5.59 -14.21
N GLN A 106 -31.15 -6.49 -13.59
CA GLN A 106 -31.60 -7.35 -12.47
C GLN A 106 -31.92 -6.51 -11.21
N MET A 107 -31.12 -5.46 -10.92
CA MET A 107 -31.39 -4.54 -9.81
C MET A 107 -32.71 -3.80 -10.00
N TYR A 108 -33.01 -3.37 -11.22
CA TYR A 108 -34.28 -2.76 -11.56
C TYR A 108 -35.46 -3.74 -11.35
N GLU A 109 -35.33 -4.99 -11.79
CA GLU A 109 -36.32 -6.04 -11.56
C GLU A 109 -36.53 -6.32 -10.06
N CYS A 110 -35.46 -6.34 -9.25
CA CYS A 110 -35.56 -6.45 -7.79
C CYS A 110 -36.33 -5.26 -7.19
N ALA A 111 -36.08 -4.04 -7.62
CA ALA A 111 -36.81 -2.86 -7.17
C ALA A 111 -38.31 -2.95 -7.54
N VAL A 112 -38.63 -3.37 -8.74
CA VAL A 112 -40.02 -3.63 -9.18
C VAL A 112 -40.68 -4.69 -8.33
N LYS A 113 -39.96 -5.79 -7.99
CA LYS A 113 -40.44 -6.84 -7.08
C LYS A 113 -40.79 -6.27 -5.70
N LEU A 114 -39.92 -5.41 -5.12
CA LEU A 114 -40.18 -4.76 -3.84
C LEU A 114 -41.41 -3.86 -3.89
N ILE A 115 -41.62 -3.10 -4.96
CA ILE A 115 -42.83 -2.28 -5.14
C ILE A 115 -44.07 -3.17 -5.17
N LYS A 116 -44.07 -4.24 -5.96
CA LYS A 116 -45.19 -5.20 -6.07
C LYS A 116 -45.55 -5.85 -4.72
N LYS A 117 -44.53 -6.06 -3.87
CA LYS A 117 -44.72 -6.57 -2.47
C LYS A 117 -45.18 -5.50 -1.49
N GLY A 118 -45.31 -4.23 -1.93
CA GLY A 118 -45.58 -3.11 -1.01
C GLY A 118 -44.41 -2.77 -0.08
N LYS A 119 -43.19 -3.13 -0.47
CA LYS A 119 -41.94 -2.95 0.32
C LYS A 119 -41.08 -1.81 -0.19
N ALA A 120 -41.51 -1.07 -1.21
CA ALA A 120 -40.86 0.14 -1.69
C ALA A 120 -41.88 1.13 -2.20
N PHE A 121 -41.57 2.42 -2.15
CA PHE A 121 -42.42 3.51 -2.61
C PHE A 121 -41.61 4.65 -3.19
N VAL A 122 -42.17 5.36 -4.18
CA VAL A 122 -41.59 6.57 -4.74
C VAL A 122 -41.90 7.75 -3.81
N CYS A 123 -40.88 8.53 -3.48
CA CYS A 123 -40.95 9.66 -2.56
C CYS A 123 -40.53 10.94 -3.27
N ASP A 124 -41.32 12.00 -3.08
CA ASP A 124 -41.10 13.32 -3.70
C ASP A 124 -40.47 14.31 -2.71
N LEU A 125 -40.13 13.89 -1.49
CA LEU A 125 -39.40 14.72 -0.52
C LEU A 125 -38.01 15.08 -1.06
N THR A 126 -37.62 16.33 -0.87
CA THR A 126 -36.27 16.79 -1.15
C THR A 126 -35.25 16.15 -0.18
N ALA A 127 -33.98 16.22 -0.52
CA ALA A 127 -32.90 15.70 0.35
C ALA A 127 -32.89 16.37 1.74
N GLU A 128 -33.28 17.64 1.83
CA GLU A 128 -33.38 18.40 3.07
C GLU A 128 -34.58 17.92 3.92
N GLU A 129 -35.76 17.82 3.31
CA GLU A 129 -36.96 17.28 3.94
C GLU A 129 -36.77 15.84 4.41
N MET A 130 -36.13 14.97 3.61
CA MET A 130 -35.80 13.60 4.00
C MET A 130 -34.88 13.54 5.21
N ARG A 131 -33.90 14.45 5.34
CA ARG A 131 -33.05 14.56 6.53
C ARG A 131 -33.85 14.92 7.77
N GLU A 132 -34.79 15.87 7.64
CA GLU A 132 -35.67 16.28 8.73
C GLU A 132 -36.60 15.13 9.15
N TYR A 133 -37.23 14.45 8.19
CA TYR A 133 -38.13 13.33 8.44
C TYR A 133 -37.41 12.11 9.05
N ARG A 134 -36.15 11.91 8.74
CA ARG A 134 -35.37 10.78 9.26
C ARG A 134 -35.15 10.83 10.77
N GLY A 135 -35.17 12.01 11.38
CA GLY A 135 -34.90 12.19 12.80
C GLY A 135 -33.42 12.05 13.13
N THR A 136 -33.14 11.78 14.40
CA THR A 136 -31.76 11.68 14.94
C THR A 136 -31.51 10.29 15.56
N LEU A 137 -30.31 10.07 16.12
CA LEU A 137 -30.02 8.84 16.86
C LEU A 137 -30.89 8.65 18.08
N THR A 138 -31.37 9.73 18.68
CA THR A 138 -32.18 9.74 19.90
C THR A 138 -33.66 10.00 19.66
N GLU A 139 -34.04 10.48 18.48
CA GLU A 139 -35.40 10.78 18.10
C GLU A 139 -35.83 9.94 16.90
N PRO A 140 -37.01 9.30 16.93
CA PRO A 140 -37.50 8.51 15.81
C PRO A 140 -37.79 9.41 14.60
N GLY A 141 -37.79 8.80 13.41
CA GLY A 141 -38.20 9.46 12.20
C GLY A 141 -39.72 9.56 12.06
N LYS A 142 -40.15 10.29 11.06
CA LYS A 142 -41.56 10.45 10.66
C LYS A 142 -41.79 9.79 9.32
N ASN A 143 -42.95 9.20 9.13
CA ASN A 143 -43.37 8.66 7.83
C ASN A 143 -43.47 9.75 6.79
N SER A 144 -42.97 9.48 5.59
CA SER A 144 -43.22 10.35 4.42
C SER A 144 -44.71 10.41 4.09
N PRO A 145 -45.24 11.56 3.66
CA PRO A 145 -46.62 11.66 3.14
C PRO A 145 -46.85 10.78 1.92
N TYR A 146 -45.80 10.35 1.22
CA TYR A 146 -45.87 9.50 0.02
C TYR A 146 -45.75 8.01 0.32
N ARG A 147 -45.55 7.64 1.57
CA ARG A 147 -45.24 6.26 1.99
C ARG A 147 -46.35 5.25 1.67
N ASP A 148 -47.60 5.71 1.64
CA ASP A 148 -48.77 4.87 1.46
C ASP A 148 -49.40 4.99 0.06
N ARG A 149 -48.64 5.44 -0.94
CA ARG A 149 -49.04 5.36 -2.36
C ARG A 149 -49.36 3.92 -2.75
N SER A 150 -50.32 3.73 -3.64
CA SER A 150 -50.69 2.40 -4.13
C SER A 150 -49.53 1.75 -4.92
N VAL A 151 -49.54 0.42 -5.00
CA VAL A 151 -48.55 -0.33 -5.77
C VAL A 151 -48.55 0.11 -7.25
N GLU A 152 -49.75 0.31 -7.81
CA GLU A 152 -49.94 0.72 -9.22
C GLU A 152 -49.32 2.12 -9.48
N GLU A 153 -49.55 3.06 -8.56
CA GLU A 153 -48.97 4.39 -8.66
C GLU A 153 -47.43 4.35 -8.53
N ASN A 154 -46.92 3.61 -7.57
CA ASN A 154 -45.47 3.45 -7.39
C ASN A 154 -44.81 2.82 -8.62
N LEU A 155 -45.40 1.78 -9.21
CA LEU A 155 -44.90 1.15 -10.44
C LEU A 155 -44.85 2.16 -11.60
N ARG A 156 -45.93 2.92 -11.82
CA ARG A 156 -45.99 3.96 -12.85
C ARG A 156 -44.92 5.03 -12.63
N LEU A 157 -44.80 5.56 -11.42
CA LEU A 157 -43.83 6.60 -11.10
C LEU A 157 -42.38 6.10 -11.25
N PHE A 158 -42.11 4.88 -10.86
CA PHE A 158 -40.75 4.30 -10.99
C PHE A 158 -40.37 4.04 -12.44
N GLU A 159 -41.30 3.59 -13.28
CA GLU A 159 -41.11 3.52 -14.72
C GLU A 159 -40.87 4.91 -15.34
N GLU A 160 -41.63 5.92 -14.94
CA GLU A 160 -41.44 7.30 -15.38
C GLU A 160 -40.08 7.89 -14.94
N MET A 161 -39.54 7.50 -13.75
CA MET A 161 -38.19 7.84 -13.32
C MET A 161 -37.14 7.22 -14.26
N LYS A 162 -37.31 5.96 -14.64
CA LYS A 162 -36.44 5.27 -15.60
C LYS A 162 -36.47 5.90 -16.97
N ASP A 163 -37.66 6.36 -17.41
CA ASP A 163 -37.89 7.00 -18.71
C ASP A 163 -37.40 8.46 -18.77
N GLY A 164 -36.80 8.96 -17.68
CA GLY A 164 -36.23 10.32 -17.63
C GLY A 164 -37.22 11.45 -17.52
N LYS A 165 -38.44 11.19 -17.04
CA LYS A 165 -39.47 12.22 -16.91
C LYS A 165 -39.28 13.19 -15.73
N TYR A 166 -38.34 12.88 -14.83
CA TYR A 166 -38.07 13.67 -13.62
C TYR A 166 -36.64 14.17 -13.59
N GLN A 167 -36.42 15.32 -12.98
CA GLN A 167 -35.10 15.92 -12.79
C GLN A 167 -34.36 15.28 -11.62
N ASP A 168 -33.04 15.50 -11.59
CA ASP A 168 -32.18 15.05 -10.48
C ASP A 168 -32.69 15.62 -9.15
N GLY A 169 -32.87 14.74 -8.14
CA GLY A 169 -33.38 15.12 -6.84
C GLY A 169 -34.90 15.30 -6.72
N GLU A 170 -35.65 15.20 -7.82
CA GLU A 170 -37.12 15.39 -7.81
C GLU A 170 -37.84 14.18 -7.19
N LYS A 171 -37.38 12.98 -7.48
CA LYS A 171 -37.94 11.73 -6.95
C LYS A 171 -36.85 10.72 -6.60
N VAL A 172 -37.13 9.92 -5.59
CA VAL A 172 -36.30 8.76 -5.18
C VAL A 172 -37.22 7.56 -4.95
N LEU A 173 -36.68 6.35 -5.07
CA LEU A 173 -37.30 5.13 -4.58
C LEU A 173 -36.77 4.81 -3.18
N ARG A 174 -37.64 4.60 -2.22
CA ARG A 174 -37.30 4.25 -0.84
C ARG A 174 -37.82 2.87 -0.47
N ALA A 175 -37.03 2.12 0.27
CA ALA A 175 -37.51 0.92 0.94
C ALA A 175 -38.52 1.29 2.03
N LYS A 176 -39.59 0.50 2.17
CA LYS A 176 -40.62 0.67 3.20
C LYS A 176 -40.35 -0.29 4.35
N ILE A 177 -39.67 0.20 5.39
CA ILE A 177 -39.20 -0.63 6.52
C ILE A 177 -39.80 -0.10 7.83
N ASP A 178 -39.08 0.77 8.56
CA ASP A 178 -39.52 1.29 9.84
C ASP A 178 -38.84 2.64 10.16
N MET A 179 -39.62 3.72 10.14
CA MET A 179 -39.12 5.07 10.46
C MET A 179 -38.82 5.27 11.95
N ALA A 180 -39.26 4.37 12.83
CA ALA A 180 -38.97 4.39 14.27
C ALA A 180 -37.75 3.52 14.65
N SER A 181 -37.14 2.84 13.69
CA SER A 181 -35.98 1.98 13.96
C SER A 181 -34.85 2.72 14.69
N PRO A 182 -34.23 2.14 15.72
CA PRO A 182 -33.02 2.71 16.34
C PRO A 182 -31.85 2.76 15.35
N ASN A 183 -31.81 1.89 14.35
CA ASN A 183 -30.84 1.91 13.27
C ASN A 183 -31.32 2.84 12.15
N ILE A 184 -30.62 3.97 11.97
CA ILE A 184 -30.96 4.98 10.95
C ILE A 184 -31.00 4.40 9.54
N ASN A 185 -30.14 3.41 9.25
CA ASN A 185 -30.09 2.75 7.93
C ASN A 185 -31.38 1.98 7.60
N MET A 186 -32.20 1.65 8.60
CA MET A 186 -33.50 0.97 8.46
C MET A 186 -34.70 1.92 8.37
N ARG A 187 -34.47 3.23 8.45
CA ARG A 187 -35.53 4.25 8.40
C ARG A 187 -35.87 4.61 6.95
N ASP A 188 -36.61 3.75 6.29
CA ASP A 188 -37.03 3.87 4.88
C ASP A 188 -35.90 4.43 3.98
N PRO A 189 -34.77 3.71 3.83
CA PRO A 189 -33.61 4.20 3.10
C PRO A 189 -33.90 4.39 1.61
N ILE A 190 -33.19 5.33 1.00
CA ILE A 190 -33.19 5.50 -0.45
C ILE A 190 -32.49 4.31 -1.08
N ILE A 191 -33.14 3.67 -2.08
CA ILE A 191 -32.59 2.55 -2.82
C ILE A 191 -32.31 2.88 -4.31
N TYR A 192 -33.02 3.87 -4.88
CA TYR A 192 -32.74 4.42 -6.20
C TYR A 192 -32.87 5.95 -6.21
N ARG A 193 -32.04 6.58 -7.02
CA ARG A 193 -32.07 8.04 -7.29
C ARG A 193 -32.09 8.34 -8.77
N VAL A 194 -32.62 9.51 -9.16
CA VAL A 194 -32.49 10.06 -10.49
C VAL A 194 -31.15 10.79 -10.62
N ALA A 195 -30.40 10.49 -11.66
CA ALA A 195 -29.17 11.18 -12.03
C ALA A 195 -28.97 11.11 -13.55
N HIS A 196 -29.08 12.26 -14.22
CA HIS A 196 -28.87 12.39 -15.67
C HIS A 196 -27.37 12.53 -15.97
N MET A 197 -26.68 11.41 -16.03
CA MET A 197 -25.24 11.36 -16.28
C MET A 197 -24.89 10.18 -17.16
N THR A 198 -23.92 10.37 -18.06
CA THR A 198 -23.36 9.28 -18.86
C THR A 198 -22.53 8.37 -17.99
N HIS A 199 -22.83 7.09 -17.98
CA HIS A 199 -22.08 6.07 -17.23
C HIS A 199 -20.97 5.47 -18.09
N HIS A 200 -19.78 5.24 -17.53
CA HIS A 200 -18.60 4.76 -18.27
C HIS A 200 -18.82 3.43 -19.01
N ASN A 201 -19.67 2.54 -18.48
CA ASN A 201 -19.93 1.22 -19.03
C ASN A 201 -21.30 1.12 -19.77
N THR A 202 -22.34 1.74 -19.24
CA THR A 202 -23.71 1.64 -19.79
C THR A 202 -24.12 2.84 -20.64
N GLY A 203 -23.29 3.87 -20.75
CA GLY A 203 -23.60 5.09 -21.48
C GLY A 203 -24.82 5.81 -20.92
N ASP A 204 -25.74 6.21 -21.81
CA ASP A 204 -26.96 6.94 -21.48
C ASP A 204 -28.20 6.04 -21.35
N LYS A 205 -28.00 4.72 -21.21
CA LYS A 205 -29.11 3.75 -21.06
C LYS A 205 -29.94 4.01 -19.80
N TRP A 206 -29.30 4.49 -18.73
CA TRP A 206 -29.91 4.69 -17.44
C TRP A 206 -29.84 6.16 -17.02
N CYS A 207 -30.90 6.65 -16.39
CA CYS A 207 -30.94 7.92 -15.66
C CYS A 207 -31.42 7.75 -14.21
N ILE A 208 -31.59 6.50 -13.78
CA ILE A 208 -31.78 6.12 -12.39
C ILE A 208 -30.67 5.14 -11.99
N TYR A 209 -30.15 5.28 -10.80
CA TYR A 209 -29.03 4.49 -10.30
C TYR A 209 -29.33 3.96 -8.91
N PRO A 210 -29.00 2.67 -8.63
CA PRO A 210 -29.18 2.10 -7.31
C PRO A 210 -28.20 2.72 -6.31
N MET A 211 -28.64 2.80 -5.06
CA MET A 211 -27.77 3.16 -3.96
C MET A 211 -26.96 1.94 -3.51
N TYR A 212 -25.78 2.18 -2.94
CA TYR A 212 -24.86 1.15 -2.50
C TYR A 212 -25.51 0.04 -1.66
N ASP A 213 -26.28 0.40 -0.64
CA ASP A 213 -26.90 -0.56 0.28
C ASP A 213 -27.97 -1.45 -0.37
N PHE A 214 -28.48 -1.05 -1.52
CA PHE A 214 -29.39 -1.86 -2.32
C PHE A 214 -28.65 -2.70 -3.36
N ALA A 215 -27.68 -2.12 -4.05
CA ALA A 215 -26.93 -2.79 -5.12
C ALA A 215 -26.04 -3.92 -4.58
N HIS A 216 -25.27 -3.65 -3.54
CA HIS A 216 -24.24 -4.53 -3.01
C HIS A 216 -24.75 -5.93 -2.60
N PRO A 217 -25.84 -6.09 -1.80
CA PRO A 217 -26.38 -7.41 -1.49
C PRO A 217 -26.91 -8.17 -2.74
N ILE A 218 -27.44 -7.46 -3.72
CA ILE A 218 -27.93 -8.05 -4.97
C ILE A 218 -26.77 -8.57 -5.82
N GLU A 219 -25.69 -7.80 -5.95
CA GLU A 219 -24.46 -8.19 -6.63
C GLU A 219 -23.86 -9.45 -6.01
N ASP A 220 -23.72 -9.45 -4.69
CA ASP A 220 -23.21 -10.61 -3.95
C ASP A 220 -24.07 -11.86 -4.20
N ALA A 221 -25.39 -11.72 -4.19
CA ALA A 221 -26.30 -12.83 -4.42
C ALA A 221 -26.23 -13.37 -5.87
N ILE A 222 -26.18 -12.48 -6.87
CA ILE A 222 -26.07 -12.88 -8.29
C ILE A 222 -24.76 -13.60 -8.58
N GLU A 223 -23.66 -13.14 -7.97
CA GLU A 223 -22.33 -13.74 -8.12
C GLU A 223 -22.10 -14.97 -7.23
N HIS A 224 -23.12 -15.41 -6.48
CA HIS A 224 -23.03 -16.53 -5.54
C HIS A 224 -21.93 -16.37 -4.47
N ILE A 225 -21.67 -15.14 -4.05
CA ILE A 225 -20.78 -14.87 -2.92
C ILE A 225 -21.37 -15.53 -1.68
N THR A 226 -20.58 -16.34 -0.99
CA THR A 226 -21.01 -17.01 0.24
C THR A 226 -20.75 -16.15 1.46
N HIS A 227 -19.52 -15.63 1.58
CA HIS A 227 -19.08 -14.80 2.70
C HIS A 227 -18.68 -13.43 2.19
N SER A 228 -19.56 -12.47 2.43
CA SER A 228 -19.41 -11.05 2.07
C SER A 228 -18.62 -10.35 3.16
N ILE A 229 -17.28 -10.33 3.04
CA ILE A 229 -16.39 -9.84 4.07
C ILE A 229 -16.06 -8.36 3.82
N CYS A 230 -16.35 -7.50 4.79
CA CYS A 230 -16.19 -6.05 4.70
C CYS A 230 -15.65 -5.45 6.01
N THR A 231 -15.43 -4.13 6.04
CA THR A 231 -14.94 -3.44 7.24
C THR A 231 -16.07 -3.09 8.21
N LEU A 232 -15.74 -2.86 9.50
CA LEU A 232 -16.69 -2.55 10.57
C LEU A 232 -17.57 -1.33 10.31
N GLU A 233 -17.20 -0.44 9.40
CA GLU A 233 -18.05 0.70 9.02
C GLU A 233 -19.39 0.27 8.42
N PHE A 234 -19.51 -0.98 7.96
CA PHE A 234 -20.74 -1.56 7.42
C PHE A 234 -21.53 -2.43 8.42
N GLU A 235 -21.11 -2.51 9.67
CA GLU A 235 -21.81 -3.33 10.67
C GLU A 235 -23.27 -2.88 10.87
N ASP A 236 -23.49 -1.58 10.96
CA ASP A 236 -24.85 -1.01 11.08
C ASP A 236 -25.66 -1.11 9.77
N HIS A 237 -25.01 -1.37 8.64
CA HIS A 237 -25.66 -1.60 7.35
C HIS A 237 -26.10 -3.05 7.14
N ARG A 238 -25.56 -4.01 7.90
CA ARG A 238 -25.89 -5.45 7.75
C ARG A 238 -27.39 -5.75 7.87
N PRO A 239 -28.18 -5.18 8.79
CA PRO A 239 -29.61 -5.42 8.81
C PRO A 239 -30.33 -5.05 7.51
N LEU A 240 -29.88 -3.98 6.84
CA LEU A 240 -30.41 -3.59 5.53
C LEU A 240 -29.96 -4.56 4.44
N TYR A 241 -28.71 -4.99 4.46
CA TYR A 241 -28.18 -6.03 3.56
C TYR A 241 -29.04 -7.30 3.63
N ASP A 242 -29.27 -7.82 4.84
CA ASP A 242 -30.08 -9.02 5.07
C ASP A 242 -31.54 -8.82 4.64
N TRP A 243 -32.10 -7.63 4.88
CA TRP A 243 -33.44 -7.28 4.45
C TRP A 243 -33.58 -7.28 2.91
N VAL A 244 -32.62 -6.71 2.19
CA VAL A 244 -32.62 -6.68 0.71
C VAL A 244 -32.55 -8.10 0.15
N VAL A 245 -31.61 -8.93 0.62
CA VAL A 245 -31.45 -10.31 0.19
C VAL A 245 -32.75 -11.10 0.40
N LYS A 246 -33.35 -10.98 1.59
CA LYS A 246 -34.58 -11.66 1.94
C LYS A 246 -35.77 -11.20 1.09
N GLU A 247 -35.98 -9.91 0.98
CA GLU A 247 -37.17 -9.37 0.28
C GLU A 247 -37.06 -9.51 -1.24
N CYS A 248 -35.86 -9.54 -1.79
CA CYS A 248 -35.60 -9.87 -3.19
C CYS A 248 -35.61 -11.40 -3.45
N GLU A 249 -35.71 -12.22 -2.40
CA GLU A 249 -35.88 -13.68 -2.45
C GLU A 249 -34.69 -14.42 -3.05
N PHE A 250 -33.46 -14.01 -2.66
CA PHE A 250 -32.26 -14.74 -3.02
C PHE A 250 -32.01 -15.93 -2.09
N ASP A 251 -31.75 -17.11 -2.68
CA ASP A 251 -31.42 -18.33 -1.99
C ASP A 251 -30.41 -19.16 -2.83
N PRO A 252 -29.25 -19.54 -2.27
CA PRO A 252 -28.77 -19.23 -0.92
C PRO A 252 -28.46 -17.74 -0.70
N ALA A 253 -28.71 -17.27 0.51
CA ALA A 253 -28.40 -15.90 0.88
C ALA A 253 -26.89 -15.73 1.18
N PRO A 254 -26.20 -14.72 0.63
CA PRO A 254 -24.85 -14.38 1.06
C PRO A 254 -24.86 -13.88 2.50
N ARG A 255 -23.73 -14.08 3.22
CA ARG A 255 -23.58 -13.69 4.62
C ARG A 255 -22.55 -12.59 4.76
N GLN A 256 -22.96 -11.42 5.26
CA GLN A 256 -22.03 -10.33 5.56
C GLN A 256 -21.31 -10.56 6.88
N ILE A 257 -19.98 -10.39 6.89
CA ILE A 257 -19.13 -10.49 8.09
C ILE A 257 -18.19 -9.29 8.08
N GLU A 258 -18.07 -8.60 9.22
CA GLU A 258 -17.25 -7.40 9.34
C GLU A 258 -15.99 -7.65 10.17
N PHE A 259 -14.91 -6.97 9.78
CA PHE A 259 -13.63 -6.97 10.49
C PHE A 259 -13.07 -5.54 10.63
N SER A 260 -12.13 -5.36 11.56
CA SER A 260 -11.55 -4.05 11.83
C SER A 260 -10.71 -3.54 10.67
N LYS A 261 -10.94 -2.28 10.27
CA LYS A 261 -10.14 -1.56 9.30
C LYS A 261 -8.70 -1.38 9.80
N LEU A 262 -7.75 -1.40 8.89
CA LEU A 262 -6.36 -1.09 9.19
C LEU A 262 -6.18 0.43 9.30
N TYR A 263 -5.77 0.89 10.47
CA TYR A 263 -5.32 2.26 10.70
C TYR A 263 -3.80 2.26 10.91
N LEU A 264 -3.09 2.98 10.09
CA LEU A 264 -1.65 3.14 10.17
C LEU A 264 -1.32 4.52 10.75
N THR A 265 -0.37 4.57 11.69
CA THR A 265 0.06 5.84 12.29
C THR A 265 0.78 6.72 11.27
N ASN A 266 0.63 8.03 11.39
CA ASN A 266 1.40 9.05 10.66
C ASN A 266 1.35 8.94 9.13
N VAL A 267 0.24 8.42 8.56
CA VAL A 267 0.04 8.33 7.12
C VAL A 267 -1.20 9.06 6.67
N VAL A 268 -1.20 9.50 5.42
CA VAL A 268 -2.34 10.12 4.74
C VAL A 268 -2.94 9.12 3.77
N THR A 269 -4.22 8.77 3.96
CA THR A 269 -4.98 7.87 3.07
C THR A 269 -6.19 8.55 2.44
N GLY A 270 -6.59 9.71 2.94
CA GLY A 270 -7.75 10.44 2.46
C GLY A 270 -7.54 11.00 1.04
N LYS A 271 -8.34 10.55 0.07
CA LYS A 271 -8.23 10.95 -1.35
C LYS A 271 -8.20 12.46 -1.56
N ARG A 272 -9.03 13.21 -0.82
CA ARG A 272 -9.07 14.68 -0.90
C ARG A 272 -7.72 15.32 -0.58
N TYR A 273 -7.04 14.83 0.45
CA TYR A 273 -5.75 15.35 0.86
C TYR A 273 -4.65 14.97 -0.13
N ILE A 274 -4.63 13.70 -0.59
CA ILE A 274 -3.63 13.24 -1.57
C ILE A 274 -3.79 14.00 -2.89
N LYS A 275 -5.02 14.18 -3.37
CA LYS A 275 -5.29 14.99 -4.58
C LYS A 275 -4.74 16.40 -4.44
N LYS A 276 -4.94 17.03 -3.27
CA LYS A 276 -4.39 18.37 -2.99
C LYS A 276 -2.86 18.38 -2.99
N LEU A 277 -2.21 17.39 -2.36
CA LEU A 277 -0.75 17.26 -2.35
C LEU A 277 -0.16 17.13 -3.76
N VAL A 278 -0.83 16.39 -4.65
CA VAL A 278 -0.44 16.25 -6.05
C VAL A 278 -0.64 17.57 -6.81
N MET A 279 -1.79 18.22 -6.64
CA MET A 279 -2.09 19.50 -7.31
C MET A 279 -1.15 20.63 -6.87
N ASP A 280 -0.78 20.66 -5.60
CA ASP A 280 0.15 21.65 -5.03
C ASP A 280 1.63 21.33 -5.34
N GLY A 281 1.92 20.21 -6.02
CA GLY A 281 3.28 19.77 -6.36
C GLY A 281 4.14 19.35 -5.16
N ILE A 282 3.51 19.05 -4.01
CA ILE A 282 4.21 18.58 -2.80
C ILE A 282 4.69 17.14 -2.98
N VAL A 283 3.90 16.32 -3.67
CA VAL A 283 4.25 14.97 -4.08
C VAL A 283 4.21 14.85 -5.60
N ASP A 284 5.01 13.92 -6.15
CA ASP A 284 5.21 13.71 -7.60
C ASP A 284 4.03 13.00 -8.31
N GLY A 285 3.04 12.59 -7.57
CA GLY A 285 1.87 11.86 -8.08
C GLY A 285 1.31 10.91 -7.03
N TRP A 286 0.34 10.11 -7.42
CA TRP A 286 -0.27 9.10 -6.55
C TRP A 286 0.68 7.93 -6.23
N ASP A 287 1.75 7.77 -7.01
CA ASP A 287 2.81 6.79 -6.85
C ASP A 287 4.06 7.35 -6.14
N ASP A 288 3.99 8.56 -5.58
CA ASP A 288 5.11 9.15 -4.84
C ASP A 288 5.51 8.24 -3.67
N PRO A 289 6.79 7.84 -3.54
CA PRO A 289 7.25 6.91 -2.51
C PRO A 289 7.01 7.34 -1.05
N ARG A 290 6.59 8.57 -0.80
CA ARG A 290 6.18 9.06 0.54
C ARG A 290 4.74 8.73 0.88
N LEU A 291 3.94 8.28 -0.08
CA LEU A 291 2.56 7.85 0.11
C LEU A 291 2.47 6.37 0.47
N VAL A 292 1.28 5.94 0.88
CA VAL A 292 0.97 4.54 1.19
C VAL A 292 -0.07 3.93 0.24
N SER A 293 -0.23 4.50 -0.95
CA SER A 293 -0.90 3.81 -2.05
C SER A 293 -0.09 2.56 -2.42
N ILE A 294 -0.74 1.54 -2.93
CA ILE A 294 -0.03 0.30 -3.35
C ILE A 294 0.97 0.63 -4.46
N ALA A 295 0.60 1.50 -5.39
CA ALA A 295 1.50 1.99 -6.43
C ALA A 295 2.74 2.70 -5.86
N ALA A 296 2.57 3.53 -4.83
CA ALA A 296 3.68 4.21 -4.14
C ALA A 296 4.60 3.24 -3.40
N LEU A 297 4.02 2.29 -2.68
CA LEU A 297 4.79 1.25 -1.98
C LEU A 297 5.60 0.40 -2.96
N ARG A 298 5.00 -0.01 -4.09
CA ARG A 298 5.67 -0.73 -5.17
C ARG A 298 6.82 0.08 -5.77
N ARG A 299 6.61 1.34 -6.12
CA ARG A 299 7.65 2.24 -6.64
C ARG A 299 8.77 2.46 -5.64
N ARG A 300 8.46 2.54 -4.35
CA ARG A 300 9.45 2.64 -3.28
C ARG A 300 10.28 1.39 -3.10
N GLY A 301 9.81 0.23 -3.57
CA GLY A 301 10.52 -1.05 -3.52
C GLY A 301 9.99 -2.04 -2.47
N PHE A 302 8.80 -1.81 -1.92
CA PHE A 302 8.13 -2.82 -1.11
C PHE A 302 7.77 -4.05 -1.95
N THR A 303 7.76 -5.21 -1.33
CA THR A 303 7.45 -6.49 -1.97
C THR A 303 6.05 -6.96 -1.56
N PRO A 304 5.37 -7.75 -2.41
CA PRO A 304 4.12 -8.40 -2.03
C PRO A 304 4.24 -9.23 -0.75
N GLU A 305 5.36 -9.93 -0.59
CA GLU A 305 5.65 -10.77 0.57
C GLU A 305 5.75 -9.93 1.86
N SER A 306 6.37 -8.76 1.80
CA SER A 306 6.46 -7.86 2.95
C SER A 306 5.10 -7.31 3.36
N ILE A 307 4.24 -6.98 2.39
CA ILE A 307 2.87 -6.53 2.65
C ILE A 307 2.04 -7.66 3.26
N LYS A 308 2.18 -8.88 2.73
CA LYS A 308 1.52 -10.06 3.28
C LYS A 308 1.95 -10.33 4.73
N MET A 309 3.26 -10.32 5.00
CA MET A 309 3.79 -10.46 6.36
C MET A 309 3.22 -9.40 7.31
N PHE A 310 3.16 -8.14 6.85
CA PHE A 310 2.60 -7.05 7.63
C PHE A 310 1.11 -7.26 7.94
N VAL A 311 0.30 -7.66 6.96
CA VAL A 311 -1.13 -7.93 7.14
C VAL A 311 -1.36 -9.11 8.09
N GLU A 312 -0.56 -10.18 7.98
CA GLU A 312 -0.59 -11.32 8.88
C GLU A 312 -0.26 -10.93 10.33
N MET A 313 0.76 -10.08 10.52
CA MET A 313 1.10 -9.55 11.85
C MET A 313 0.01 -8.64 12.45
N CYS A 314 -0.71 -7.88 11.62
CA CYS A 314 -1.87 -7.09 12.07
C CYS A 314 -3.00 -7.97 12.61
N GLY A 315 -3.12 -9.20 12.10
CA GLY A 315 -4.20 -10.12 12.44
C GLY A 315 -5.59 -9.67 11.97
N VAL A 316 -6.59 -10.48 12.28
CA VAL A 316 -8.00 -10.26 11.93
C VAL A 316 -8.84 -10.26 13.20
N SER A 317 -9.46 -9.14 13.52
CA SER A 317 -10.31 -8.97 14.71
C SER A 317 -11.44 -7.97 14.45
N LYS A 318 -12.39 -7.88 15.36
CA LYS A 318 -13.41 -6.81 15.39
C LYS A 318 -12.97 -5.59 16.22
N SER A 319 -11.82 -5.67 16.89
CA SER A 319 -11.30 -4.55 17.68
C SER A 319 -10.55 -3.58 16.79
N GLN A 320 -10.97 -2.33 16.78
CA GLN A 320 -10.28 -1.26 16.07
C GLN A 320 -8.95 -0.96 16.77
N SER A 321 -7.86 -1.01 16.02
CA SER A 321 -6.52 -0.69 16.52
C SER A 321 -5.73 0.11 15.49
N SER A 322 -4.85 0.97 15.98
CA SER A 322 -3.88 1.67 15.15
C SER A 322 -2.56 0.90 15.17
N VAL A 323 -1.96 0.70 14.01
CA VAL A 323 -0.70 -0.02 13.83
C VAL A 323 0.40 0.97 13.54
N ASP A 324 1.55 0.80 14.20
CA ASP A 324 2.72 1.65 13.97
C ASP A 324 3.30 1.39 12.56
N TYR A 325 3.56 2.47 11.81
CA TYR A 325 4.23 2.42 10.52
C TYR A 325 5.58 1.69 10.57
N ALA A 326 6.30 1.77 11.69
CA ALA A 326 7.55 1.05 11.91
C ALA A 326 7.43 -0.47 11.78
N MET A 327 6.23 -1.05 12.00
CA MET A 327 5.97 -2.47 11.77
C MET A 327 5.98 -2.82 10.27
N LEU A 328 5.46 -1.96 9.42
CA LEU A 328 5.53 -2.13 7.96
C LEU A 328 7.00 -2.07 7.49
N GLU A 329 7.78 -1.13 8.02
CA GLU A 329 9.21 -1.04 7.73
C GLU A 329 10.00 -2.25 8.24
N TYR A 330 9.62 -2.82 9.38
CA TYR A 330 10.19 -4.05 9.89
C TYR A 330 9.96 -5.21 8.90
N CYS A 331 8.74 -5.38 8.42
CA CYS A 331 8.40 -6.45 7.48
C CYS A 331 9.22 -6.39 6.19
N ILE A 332 9.41 -5.20 5.62
CA ILE A 332 10.22 -5.08 4.39
C ILE A 332 11.71 -5.34 4.67
N ARG A 333 12.26 -4.93 5.83
CA ARG A 333 13.65 -5.28 6.19
C ARG A 333 13.86 -6.78 6.27
N GLU A 334 12.97 -7.49 6.97
CA GLU A 334 13.04 -8.94 7.12
C GLU A 334 12.93 -9.66 5.77
N ASP A 335 12.04 -9.20 4.89
CA ASP A 335 11.90 -9.80 3.57
C ASP A 335 13.14 -9.62 2.69
N LEU A 336 13.72 -8.41 2.68
CA LEU A 336 14.87 -8.10 1.83
C LEU A 336 16.20 -8.69 2.35
N LYS A 337 16.33 -8.91 3.66
CA LYS A 337 17.56 -9.30 4.33
C LYS A 337 18.22 -10.52 3.71
N MET A 338 17.44 -11.55 3.42
CA MET A 338 17.91 -12.81 2.86
C MET A 338 17.86 -12.87 1.33
N LYS A 339 17.07 -11.99 0.71
CA LYS A 339 16.76 -12.07 -0.71
C LYS A 339 17.62 -11.16 -1.59
N LYS A 340 18.20 -10.10 -1.02
CA LYS A 340 18.83 -9.06 -1.83
C LYS A 340 20.33 -8.98 -1.64
N PRO A 341 21.07 -8.70 -2.74
CA PRO A 341 22.50 -8.55 -2.68
C PRO A 341 22.90 -7.27 -1.92
N ARG A 342 24.06 -7.35 -1.24
CA ARG A 342 24.68 -6.23 -0.54
C ARG A 342 25.72 -5.61 -1.46
N MET A 343 25.58 -4.32 -1.72
CA MET A 343 26.43 -3.54 -2.62
C MET A 343 27.07 -2.38 -1.89
N MET A 344 28.24 -1.98 -2.33
CA MET A 344 28.89 -0.76 -1.83
C MET A 344 28.40 0.43 -2.67
N ALA A 345 27.95 1.48 -1.99
CA ALA A 345 27.54 2.75 -2.58
C ALA A 345 27.98 3.89 -1.65
N VAL A 346 28.51 4.95 -2.21
CA VAL A 346 28.99 6.13 -1.50
C VAL A 346 28.04 7.27 -1.80
N LEU A 347 27.37 7.79 -0.76
CA LEU A 347 26.30 8.77 -0.90
C LEU A 347 26.81 10.22 -0.76
N ASP A 348 27.82 10.45 0.04
CA ASP A 348 28.52 11.74 0.18
C ASP A 348 30.02 11.54 -0.02
N PRO A 349 30.47 11.54 -1.28
CA PRO A 349 31.81 11.10 -1.63
C PRO A 349 32.91 12.11 -1.31
N ILE A 350 34.04 11.60 -0.83
CA ILE A 350 35.35 12.23 -0.95
C ILE A 350 36.32 11.26 -1.61
N LYS A 351 37.32 11.77 -2.30
CA LYS A 351 38.33 10.97 -2.98
C LYS A 351 39.35 10.41 -1.97
N LEU A 352 39.72 9.14 -2.13
CA LEU A 352 40.84 8.52 -1.43
C LEU A 352 41.84 8.03 -2.46
N VAL A 353 43.11 8.42 -2.30
CA VAL A 353 44.22 8.00 -3.17
C VAL A 353 45.17 7.12 -2.37
N ILE A 354 45.46 5.93 -2.88
CA ILE A 354 46.43 5.01 -2.29
C ILE A 354 47.78 5.24 -2.95
N ASP A 355 48.65 6.04 -2.33
CA ASP A 355 49.87 6.59 -2.94
C ASP A 355 50.87 5.48 -3.37
N ASN A 356 50.93 4.39 -2.66
CA ASN A 356 51.81 3.27 -2.97
C ASN A 356 51.14 2.10 -3.76
N TYR A 357 49.90 2.30 -4.25
CA TYR A 357 49.29 1.33 -5.16
C TYR A 357 49.76 1.62 -6.59
N PRO A 358 50.10 0.60 -7.41
CA PRO A 358 50.59 0.80 -8.76
C PRO A 358 49.63 1.60 -9.62
N GLU A 359 50.16 2.59 -10.32
CA GLU A 359 49.36 3.46 -11.19
C GLU A 359 48.81 2.67 -12.38
N GLY A 360 47.51 2.85 -12.68
CA GLY A 360 46.81 2.20 -13.77
C GLY A 360 46.47 0.72 -13.55
N GLU A 361 46.92 0.13 -12.48
CA GLU A 361 46.56 -1.26 -12.13
C GLU A 361 45.17 -1.32 -11.50
N VAL A 362 44.38 -2.32 -11.92
CA VAL A 362 43.06 -2.66 -11.37
C VAL A 362 43.03 -4.15 -11.07
N GLU A 363 42.76 -4.49 -9.83
CA GLU A 363 42.46 -5.89 -9.46
C GLU A 363 40.96 -6.07 -9.21
N TYR A 364 40.45 -7.28 -9.43
CA TYR A 364 39.06 -7.62 -9.20
C TYR A 364 38.96 -8.53 -7.98
N LEU A 365 38.33 -8.01 -6.93
CA LEU A 365 38.12 -8.73 -5.67
C LEU A 365 36.87 -9.56 -5.74
N ASP A 366 36.93 -10.81 -5.23
CA ASP A 366 35.77 -11.67 -5.06
C ASP A 366 35.02 -11.24 -3.80
N VAL A 367 33.75 -10.87 -3.96
CA VAL A 367 32.89 -10.39 -2.87
C VAL A 367 31.58 -11.14 -2.86
N GLU A 368 31.22 -11.69 -1.72
CA GLU A 368 29.92 -12.35 -1.54
C GLU A 368 28.77 -11.36 -1.70
N ASN A 369 27.74 -11.74 -2.49
CA ASN A 369 26.58 -10.91 -2.70
C ASN A 369 25.73 -10.77 -1.44
N ASN A 370 25.69 -11.81 -0.59
CA ASN A 370 25.02 -11.75 0.70
C ASN A 370 25.65 -12.77 1.66
N LEU A 371 26.22 -12.31 2.78
CA LEU A 371 26.86 -13.15 3.78
C LEU A 371 25.89 -14.14 4.48
N GLU A 372 24.59 -13.80 4.51
CA GLU A 372 23.56 -14.63 5.15
C GLU A 372 22.89 -15.59 4.17
N ASN A 373 23.07 -15.38 2.86
CA ASN A 373 22.53 -16.23 1.81
C ASN A 373 23.56 -16.50 0.71
N PRO A 374 24.39 -17.54 0.87
CA PRO A 374 25.42 -17.90 -0.10
C PRO A 374 24.89 -18.26 -1.50
N GLU A 375 23.59 -18.64 -1.62
CA GLU A 375 22.97 -18.97 -2.90
C GLU A 375 22.93 -17.76 -3.87
N LEU A 376 23.02 -16.54 -3.35
CA LEU A 376 23.14 -15.34 -4.17
C LEU A 376 24.50 -15.20 -4.87
N GLY A 377 25.47 -16.08 -4.55
CA GLY A 377 26.76 -16.15 -5.22
C GLY A 377 27.71 -15.00 -4.88
N MET A 378 28.64 -14.78 -5.79
CA MET A 378 29.71 -13.80 -5.65
C MET A 378 29.77 -12.87 -6.87
N ARG A 379 30.39 -11.71 -6.70
CA ARG A 379 30.68 -10.76 -7.76
C ARG A 379 32.13 -10.31 -7.73
N LYS A 380 32.60 -9.76 -8.84
CA LYS A 380 33.91 -9.13 -8.97
C LYS A 380 33.79 -7.63 -8.76
N VAL A 381 34.54 -7.08 -7.79
CA VAL A 381 34.55 -5.65 -7.49
C VAL A 381 35.92 -5.08 -7.86
N PRO A 382 36.00 -4.07 -8.73
CA PRO A 382 37.26 -3.46 -9.12
C PRO A 382 37.84 -2.65 -7.97
N PHE A 383 39.15 -2.85 -7.73
CA PHE A 383 39.95 -2.12 -6.73
C PHE A 383 41.20 -1.54 -7.41
N GLY A 384 41.53 -0.31 -7.11
CA GLY A 384 42.67 0.37 -7.68
C GLY A 384 43.16 1.51 -6.78
N ARG A 385 43.99 2.37 -7.37
CA ARG A 385 44.67 3.48 -6.66
C ARG A 385 43.68 4.53 -6.17
N GLU A 386 42.64 4.84 -6.95
CA GLU A 386 41.69 5.91 -6.67
C GLU A 386 40.31 5.36 -6.29
N LEU A 387 39.81 5.78 -5.15
CA LEU A 387 38.54 5.32 -4.58
C LEU A 387 37.69 6.53 -4.17
N TYR A 388 36.37 6.30 -4.03
CA TYR A 388 35.49 7.17 -3.25
C TYR A 388 35.16 6.49 -1.93
N ILE A 389 35.11 7.26 -0.86
CA ILE A 389 34.65 6.87 0.47
C ILE A 389 33.63 7.89 0.97
N GLU A 390 32.84 7.51 1.98
CA GLU A 390 31.93 8.46 2.63
C GLU A 390 32.70 9.56 3.35
N ARG A 391 32.27 10.82 3.18
CA ARG A 391 32.88 11.97 3.85
C ARG A 391 32.95 11.79 5.37
N ASN A 392 31.90 11.20 5.96
CA ASN A 392 31.84 10.94 7.40
C ASN A 392 32.76 9.81 7.87
N ASP A 393 33.42 9.09 6.97
CA ASP A 393 34.42 8.08 7.30
C ASP A 393 35.82 8.67 7.46
N PHE A 394 35.98 9.98 7.26
CA PHE A 394 37.21 10.71 7.52
C PHE A 394 36.97 11.94 8.40
N MET A 395 37.82 12.18 9.38
CA MET A 395 37.88 13.40 10.21
C MET A 395 39.31 13.82 10.44
N ILE A 396 39.58 15.14 10.42
CA ILE A 396 40.91 15.70 10.73
C ILE A 396 41.19 15.55 12.22
N GLU A 397 40.25 15.96 13.05
CA GLU A 397 40.32 15.92 14.52
C GLU A 397 39.13 15.11 15.06
N PRO A 398 39.26 13.78 15.17
CA PRO A 398 38.14 12.94 15.57
C PRO A 398 37.87 13.02 17.08
N PRO A 399 36.59 12.83 17.50
CA PRO A 399 36.25 12.68 18.91
C PRO A 399 36.74 11.35 19.48
N LYS A 400 36.74 11.22 20.80
CA LYS A 400 37.02 9.93 21.45
C LYS A 400 36.07 8.84 20.95
N LYS A 401 36.60 7.61 20.72
CA LYS A 401 35.87 6.44 20.19
C LYS A 401 35.43 6.55 18.73
N TYR A 402 36.08 7.41 17.93
CA TYR A 402 35.95 7.40 16.48
C TYR A 402 36.86 6.31 15.90
N PHE A 403 36.27 5.27 15.29
CA PHE A 403 36.99 4.10 14.75
C PHE A 403 37.04 4.09 13.23
N ARG A 404 37.09 5.26 12.62
CA ARG A 404 37.17 5.44 11.17
C ARG A 404 38.50 6.13 10.82
N LEU A 405 38.64 6.62 9.60
CA LEU A 405 39.92 7.15 9.11
C LEU A 405 40.17 8.59 9.62
N PHE A 406 41.41 8.83 10.04
CA PHE A 406 41.94 10.15 10.40
C PHE A 406 43.47 10.15 10.23
N PRO A 407 44.16 11.31 10.18
CA PRO A 407 45.62 11.37 9.98
C PRO A 407 46.38 10.45 10.92
N GLY A 408 47.18 9.55 10.35
CA GLY A 408 47.98 8.57 11.09
C GLY A 408 47.25 7.28 11.54
N ASN A 409 45.92 7.20 11.34
CA ASN A 409 45.15 6.02 11.68
C ASN A 409 45.04 5.03 10.51
N GLU A 410 44.84 3.76 10.88
CA GLU A 410 44.68 2.66 9.94
C GLU A 410 43.29 2.05 10.08
N VAL A 411 42.65 1.76 8.94
CA VAL A 411 41.35 1.08 8.85
C VAL A 411 41.41 -0.01 7.80
N ARG A 412 40.43 -0.93 7.81
CA ARG A 412 40.21 -1.87 6.71
C ARG A 412 39.28 -1.25 5.68
N LEU A 413 39.68 -1.22 4.44
CA LEU A 413 38.75 -1.11 3.31
C LEU A 413 38.03 -2.46 3.17
N MET A 414 36.69 -2.43 3.20
CA MET A 414 35.83 -3.62 3.19
C MET A 414 36.19 -4.55 2.02
N HIS A 415 36.38 -5.83 2.31
CA HIS A 415 36.78 -6.86 1.34
C HIS A 415 38.15 -6.65 0.68
N ALA A 416 38.94 -5.65 1.07
CA ALA A 416 40.20 -5.28 0.46
C ALA A 416 41.36 -5.31 1.46
N TYR A 417 42.04 -4.22 1.68
CA TYR A 417 43.28 -4.08 2.42
C TYR A 417 43.14 -3.17 3.63
N PHE A 418 44.14 -3.17 4.50
CA PHE A 418 44.36 -2.09 5.46
C PHE A 418 44.95 -0.89 4.75
N VAL A 419 44.44 0.31 5.06
CA VAL A 419 45.01 1.57 4.61
C VAL A 419 45.23 2.51 5.78
N LYS A 420 46.35 3.24 5.73
CA LYS A 420 46.75 4.21 6.74
C LYS A 420 46.75 5.60 6.10
N CYS A 421 46.06 6.56 6.72
CA CYS A 421 46.06 7.95 6.26
C CYS A 421 47.42 8.60 6.53
N VAL A 422 48.04 9.16 5.50
CA VAL A 422 49.32 9.87 5.56
C VAL A 422 49.16 11.39 5.41
N SER A 423 48.20 11.85 4.64
CA SER A 423 47.90 13.27 4.46
C SER A 423 46.50 13.48 3.88
N TYR A 424 46.10 14.72 3.75
CA TYR A 424 44.83 15.11 3.13
C TYR A 424 44.94 16.47 2.45
N GLU A 425 44.03 16.74 1.52
CA GLU A 425 43.89 18.03 0.83
C GLU A 425 42.55 18.67 1.18
N THR A 426 42.51 20.01 1.21
CA THR A 426 41.30 20.78 1.47
C THR A 426 41.08 21.81 0.36
N ASP A 427 39.82 22.21 0.17
CA ASP A 427 39.46 23.36 -0.64
C ASP A 427 39.75 24.70 0.11
N ALA A 428 39.41 25.81 -0.52
CA ALA A 428 39.61 27.14 0.03
C ALA A 428 38.78 27.41 1.30
N GLU A 429 37.66 26.68 1.46
CA GLU A 429 36.76 26.74 2.62
C GLU A 429 37.17 25.77 3.74
N GLY A 430 38.22 24.97 3.53
CA GLY A 430 38.70 24.01 4.51
C GLY A 430 38.01 22.64 4.50
N ASN A 431 37.16 22.37 3.51
CA ASN A 431 36.53 21.07 3.36
C ASN A 431 37.53 20.07 2.75
N VAL A 432 37.56 18.87 3.30
CA VAL A 432 38.42 17.80 2.79
C VAL A 432 37.94 17.36 1.41
N THR A 433 38.85 17.35 0.45
CA THR A 433 38.60 16.96 -0.96
C THR A 433 39.27 15.66 -1.32
N VAL A 434 40.49 15.41 -0.84
CA VAL A 434 41.26 14.20 -1.08
C VAL A 434 41.88 13.70 0.21
N VAL A 435 41.87 12.40 0.43
CA VAL A 435 42.58 11.71 1.51
C VAL A 435 43.66 10.83 0.92
N HIS A 436 44.90 11.01 1.32
CA HIS A 436 46.05 10.23 0.88
C HIS A 436 46.36 9.12 1.88
N CYS A 437 46.44 7.89 1.39
CA CYS A 437 46.70 6.70 2.19
C CYS A 437 47.83 5.85 1.60
N THR A 438 48.44 5.03 2.42
CA THR A 438 49.23 3.88 1.99
C THR A 438 48.51 2.62 2.34
N TYR A 439 48.59 1.58 1.49
CA TYR A 439 48.05 0.25 1.79
C TYR A 439 49.15 -0.75 2.14
N ASP A 440 48.78 -1.79 2.86
CA ASP A 440 49.64 -2.91 3.19
C ASP A 440 49.19 -4.16 2.37
N PRO A 441 50.00 -4.58 1.35
CA PRO A 441 49.65 -5.68 0.47
C PRO A 441 49.42 -7.03 1.21
N GLU A 442 50.07 -7.24 2.35
CA GLU A 442 49.96 -8.48 3.11
C GLU A 442 48.61 -8.65 3.79
N THR A 443 47.85 -7.53 3.94
CA THR A 443 46.58 -7.50 4.66
C THR A 443 45.36 -7.81 3.79
N LYS A 444 45.54 -8.28 2.56
CA LYS A 444 44.47 -8.63 1.64
C LYS A 444 43.42 -9.51 2.33
N CYS A 445 42.15 -9.16 2.18
CA CYS A 445 41.05 -9.95 2.76
C CYS A 445 41.03 -11.37 2.18
N GLY A 446 40.84 -12.37 3.03
CA GLY A 446 40.80 -13.78 2.61
C GLY A 446 42.16 -14.49 2.55
N THR A 447 43.28 -13.79 2.79
CA THR A 447 44.63 -14.41 2.80
C THR A 447 45.07 -15.00 4.16
N GLY A 448 44.23 -14.88 5.18
CA GLY A 448 44.54 -15.39 6.52
C GLY A 448 45.52 -14.52 7.33
N PHE A 449 45.68 -13.24 6.97
CA PHE A 449 46.54 -12.32 7.71
C PHE A 449 46.11 -12.17 9.19
N THR A 450 47.05 -12.39 10.13
CA THR A 450 46.79 -12.31 11.57
C THR A 450 47.76 -11.39 12.32
N GLY A 451 48.66 -10.68 11.61
CA GLY A 451 49.73 -9.90 12.18
C GLY A 451 49.30 -8.74 13.08
N ARG A 452 48.18 -8.10 12.77
CA ARG A 452 47.55 -7.04 13.57
C ARG A 452 46.07 -6.91 13.28
N LYS A 453 45.36 -6.21 14.17
CA LYS A 453 43.91 -5.92 14.01
C LYS A 453 43.70 -4.42 13.95
N VAL A 454 42.75 -4.00 13.09
CA VAL A 454 42.24 -2.64 13.05
C VAL A 454 40.82 -2.61 13.60
N LYS A 455 40.42 -1.48 14.19
CA LYS A 455 39.10 -1.35 14.82
C LYS A 455 38.00 -0.92 13.84
N GLY A 456 38.38 -0.26 12.75
CA GLY A 456 37.44 0.32 11.78
C GLY A 456 37.46 -0.43 10.46
N THR A 457 36.26 -0.58 9.87
CA THR A 457 36.07 -1.01 8.48
C THR A 457 35.16 0.02 7.80
N ILE A 458 35.59 0.52 6.65
CA ILE A 458 34.82 1.46 5.82
C ILE A 458 34.56 0.85 4.44
N HIS A 459 33.43 1.22 3.83
CA HIS A 459 33.12 0.84 2.46
C HIS A 459 33.64 1.89 1.48
N TRP A 460 33.70 1.52 0.23
CA TRP A 460 34.33 2.30 -0.82
C TRP A 460 33.80 1.87 -2.19
N VAL A 461 34.03 2.67 -3.22
CA VAL A 461 33.87 2.27 -4.63
C VAL A 461 35.07 2.74 -5.42
N SER A 462 35.43 2.03 -6.49
CA SER A 462 36.52 2.41 -7.38
C SER A 462 36.15 3.68 -8.16
N ALA A 463 36.91 4.75 -8.02
CA ALA A 463 36.56 6.01 -8.65
C ALA A 463 36.50 5.94 -10.18
N PRO A 464 37.44 5.25 -10.88
CA PRO A 464 37.38 5.15 -12.35
C PRO A 464 36.22 4.27 -12.88
N GLN A 465 35.79 3.25 -12.13
CA GLN A 465 34.78 2.28 -12.56
C GLN A 465 33.38 2.52 -11.96
N ALA A 466 33.27 3.33 -10.89
CA ALA A 466 32.01 3.60 -10.26
C ALA A 466 31.04 4.33 -11.20
N LYS A 467 29.75 4.04 -11.04
CA LYS A 467 28.68 4.74 -11.74
C LYS A 467 28.12 5.85 -10.88
N LYS A 468 27.94 7.00 -11.50
CA LYS A 468 27.22 8.10 -10.86
C LYS A 468 25.73 7.78 -10.76
N ALA A 469 25.12 8.12 -9.65
CA ALA A 469 23.70 7.91 -9.41
C ALA A 469 23.08 9.06 -8.59
N GLU A 470 21.79 9.28 -8.80
CA GLU A 470 20.95 10.05 -7.90
C GLU A 470 20.36 9.10 -6.83
N VAL A 471 20.39 9.52 -5.59
CA VAL A 471 19.80 8.76 -4.48
C VAL A 471 18.77 9.63 -3.77
N ARG A 472 17.56 9.09 -3.62
CA ARG A 472 16.44 9.74 -2.95
C ARG A 472 16.22 9.11 -1.58
N LEU A 473 16.41 9.90 -0.55
CA LEU A 473 16.19 9.50 0.84
C LEU A 473 14.80 9.98 1.26
N TYR A 474 13.89 9.03 1.44
CA TYR A 474 12.51 9.30 1.86
C TYR A 474 12.37 9.12 3.37
N GLU A 475 11.77 10.11 4.01
CA GLU A 475 11.30 10.09 5.39
C GLU A 475 9.77 10.17 5.40
N ASN A 476 9.18 10.09 6.59
CA ASN A 476 7.72 10.22 6.72
C ASN A 476 7.24 11.58 6.19
N LEU A 477 6.19 11.57 5.37
CA LEU A 477 5.57 12.78 4.82
C LEU A 477 4.96 13.66 5.91
N ILE A 478 4.50 13.04 7.00
CA ILE A 478 3.89 13.72 8.15
C ILE A 478 4.94 13.97 9.23
N ASP A 479 4.85 15.12 9.87
CA ASP A 479 5.60 15.43 11.09
C ASP A 479 5.02 14.61 12.25
N GLU A 480 5.74 13.55 12.64
CA GLU A 480 5.28 12.56 13.63
C GLU A 480 4.99 13.17 14.99
N GLU A 481 5.70 14.25 15.38
CA GLU A 481 5.52 14.91 16.66
C GLU A 481 4.20 15.68 16.72
N LYS A 482 3.73 16.20 15.58
CA LYS A 482 2.51 17.00 15.47
C LYS A 482 1.27 16.19 15.15
N GLY A 483 1.44 14.94 14.67
CA GLY A 483 0.35 14.11 14.16
C GLY A 483 -0.14 14.55 12.78
N VAL A 484 -1.09 13.79 12.21
CA VAL A 484 -1.49 13.95 10.80
C VAL A 484 -2.13 15.31 10.50
N TYR A 485 -3.02 15.77 11.38
CA TYR A 485 -3.82 16.98 11.14
C TYR A 485 -3.52 18.08 12.16
N ASN A 486 -3.41 19.29 11.67
CA ASN A 486 -3.42 20.49 12.52
C ASN A 486 -4.81 20.64 13.16
N LYS A 487 -4.84 20.82 14.46
CA LYS A 487 -6.08 20.94 15.25
C LYS A 487 -6.84 22.24 15.02
N GLU A 488 -6.16 23.28 14.52
CA GLU A 488 -6.75 24.61 14.35
C GLU A 488 -7.52 24.72 13.03
N ASP A 489 -6.95 24.21 11.93
CA ASP A 489 -7.47 24.40 10.58
C ASP A 489 -7.71 23.10 9.80
N GLY A 490 -7.37 21.94 10.37
CA GLY A 490 -7.53 20.63 9.72
C GLY A 490 -6.55 20.39 8.55
N SER A 491 -5.55 21.24 8.36
CA SER A 491 -4.49 21.03 7.37
C SER A 491 -3.55 19.89 7.77
N LEU A 492 -2.74 19.40 6.82
CA LEU A 492 -1.75 18.37 7.11
C LEU A 492 -0.49 18.98 7.75
N ASN A 493 0.01 18.35 8.79
CA ASN A 493 1.30 18.65 9.37
C ASN A 493 2.42 17.98 8.56
N LEU A 494 2.88 18.64 7.50
CA LEU A 494 3.89 18.08 6.60
C LEU A 494 5.30 18.20 7.19
N ASN A 495 6.10 17.15 6.99
CA ASN A 495 7.53 17.14 7.27
C ASN A 495 8.29 17.80 6.10
N PRO A 496 8.93 18.96 6.29
CA PRO A 496 9.66 19.63 5.21
C PRO A 496 10.89 18.85 4.74
N ASN A 497 11.37 17.91 5.55
CA ASN A 497 12.52 17.05 5.26
C ASN A 497 12.11 15.65 4.80
N SER A 498 10.88 15.48 4.30
CA SER A 498 10.36 14.18 3.86
C SER A 498 11.07 13.58 2.64
N LEU A 499 11.80 14.41 1.89
CA LEU A 499 12.61 14.00 0.74
C LEU A 499 13.93 14.76 0.70
N GLN A 500 15.04 14.02 0.66
CA GLN A 500 16.37 14.55 0.36
C GLN A 500 16.88 13.89 -0.91
N ILE A 501 17.30 14.70 -1.89
CA ILE A 501 17.86 14.24 -3.16
C ILE A 501 19.38 14.46 -3.16
N LEU A 502 20.12 13.37 -3.30
CA LEU A 502 21.59 13.36 -3.41
C LEU A 502 21.95 13.07 -4.87
N LYS A 503 22.56 14.04 -5.55
CA LYS A 503 22.81 13.94 -7.01
C LYS A 503 24.22 13.44 -7.36
N GLU A 504 25.14 13.41 -6.42
CA GLU A 504 26.55 13.08 -6.61
C GLU A 504 26.91 11.81 -5.81
N CYS A 505 26.11 10.75 -5.97
CA CYS A 505 26.40 9.45 -5.38
C CYS A 505 27.15 8.56 -6.37
N TYR A 506 27.93 7.61 -5.86
CA TYR A 506 28.66 6.63 -6.68
C TYR A 506 28.35 5.22 -6.19
N VAL A 507 28.02 4.35 -7.14
CA VAL A 507 27.72 2.94 -6.90
C VAL A 507 28.72 2.05 -7.63
N GLU A 508 28.98 0.84 -7.10
CA GLU A 508 29.87 -0.09 -7.78
C GLU A 508 29.36 -0.53 -9.15
N ASP A 509 30.26 -0.90 -10.07
CA ASP A 509 29.96 -1.20 -11.47
C ASP A 509 29.09 -2.45 -11.66
N SER A 510 28.94 -3.29 -10.65
CA SER A 510 28.12 -4.52 -10.68
C SER A 510 26.60 -4.29 -10.88
N PHE A 511 26.15 -3.04 -10.89
CA PHE A 511 24.76 -2.68 -11.22
C PHE A 511 24.41 -2.69 -12.72
N ASN A 512 25.34 -3.07 -13.60
CA ASN A 512 25.16 -2.97 -15.06
C ASN A 512 23.94 -3.72 -15.62
N GLU A 513 23.54 -4.81 -14.99
CA GLU A 513 22.42 -5.64 -15.44
C GLU A 513 21.13 -5.38 -14.65
N ALA A 514 21.15 -4.43 -13.70
CA ALA A 514 20.01 -4.14 -12.87
C ALA A 514 18.95 -3.31 -13.61
N GLY A 515 17.71 -3.70 -13.47
CA GLY A 515 16.54 -3.08 -14.08
C GLY A 515 15.65 -2.34 -13.08
N PRO A 516 14.58 -1.70 -13.58
CA PRO A 516 13.60 -1.03 -12.73
C PRO A 516 13.06 -1.94 -11.62
N CYS A 517 12.89 -1.39 -10.42
CA CYS A 517 12.46 -2.09 -9.20
C CYS A 517 13.45 -3.10 -8.62
N ASP A 518 14.61 -3.35 -9.23
CA ASP A 518 15.66 -4.16 -8.59
C ASP A 518 16.14 -3.50 -7.29
N SER A 519 16.29 -4.33 -6.26
CA SER A 519 16.57 -3.86 -4.90
C SER A 519 17.90 -4.38 -4.39
N PHE A 520 18.56 -3.56 -3.57
CA PHE A 520 19.89 -3.82 -3.01
C PHE A 520 19.96 -3.33 -1.58
N GLN A 521 20.80 -3.98 -0.77
CA GLN A 521 21.26 -3.36 0.45
C GLN A 521 22.53 -2.55 0.14
N PHE A 522 22.47 -1.24 0.26
CA PHE A 522 23.67 -0.41 0.28
C PHE A 522 24.30 -0.55 1.66
N VAL A 523 25.51 -1.13 1.67
CA VAL A 523 26.22 -1.45 2.90
C VAL A 523 26.27 -0.24 3.82
N ARG A 524 25.87 -0.42 5.08
CA ARG A 524 25.80 0.60 6.14
C ARG A 524 24.76 1.70 5.95
N ASN A 525 24.10 1.79 4.78
CA ASN A 525 23.17 2.88 4.46
C ASN A 525 21.68 2.49 4.54
N GLY A 526 21.29 1.34 3.99
CA GLY A 526 19.89 0.91 3.95
C GLY A 526 19.59 0.00 2.79
N TYR A 527 18.28 -0.20 2.54
CA TYR A 527 17.80 -0.89 1.36
C TYR A 527 17.29 0.13 0.34
N PHE A 528 17.65 -0.09 -0.92
CA PHE A 528 17.36 0.81 -2.02
C PHE A 528 16.85 0.02 -3.21
N CYS A 529 16.00 0.65 -4.03
CA CYS A 529 15.59 0.10 -5.31
C CYS A 529 15.80 1.12 -6.44
N ILE A 530 15.98 0.62 -7.65
CA ILE A 530 16.03 1.44 -8.85
C ILE A 530 14.62 1.98 -9.11
N ASP A 531 14.49 3.31 -9.22
CA ASP A 531 13.21 3.96 -9.49
C ASP A 531 12.66 3.53 -10.84
N SER A 532 11.40 3.06 -10.85
CA SER A 532 10.77 2.52 -12.05
C SER A 532 10.32 3.59 -13.06
N LYS A 533 10.26 4.86 -12.64
CA LYS A 533 9.75 5.96 -13.44
C LYS A 533 10.86 6.87 -13.98
N ASP A 534 11.83 7.20 -13.13
CA ASP A 534 12.80 8.25 -13.42
C ASP A 534 14.22 7.72 -13.73
N SER A 535 14.50 6.43 -13.43
CA SER A 535 15.81 5.84 -13.70
C SER A 535 15.94 5.41 -15.15
N THR A 536 17.09 5.73 -15.75
CA THR A 536 17.51 5.24 -17.08
C THR A 536 18.90 4.64 -16.98
N PRO A 537 19.38 3.87 -17.99
CA PRO A 537 20.75 3.37 -17.99
C PRO A 537 21.82 4.47 -17.89
N GLU A 538 21.54 5.65 -18.43
CA GLU A 538 22.44 6.82 -18.44
C GLU A 538 22.31 7.67 -17.15
N ASN A 539 21.19 7.57 -16.46
CA ASN A 539 20.89 8.33 -15.24
C ASN A 539 20.22 7.44 -14.19
N LEU A 540 21.05 6.76 -13.41
CA LEU A 540 20.56 5.87 -12.36
C LEU A 540 19.93 6.66 -11.22
N VAL A 541 18.72 6.29 -10.84
CA VAL A 541 17.98 6.86 -9.71
C VAL A 541 17.59 5.75 -8.75
N PHE A 542 18.00 5.88 -7.50
CA PHE A 542 17.68 4.94 -6.43
C PHE A 542 16.76 5.56 -5.39
N ASN A 543 15.72 4.86 -5.05
CA ASN A 543 14.82 5.19 -3.93
C ASN A 543 15.24 4.41 -2.68
N ARG A 544 15.43 5.09 -1.55
CA ARG A 544 15.57 4.40 -0.28
C ARG A 544 14.24 3.75 0.10
N ILE A 545 14.23 2.43 0.21
CA ILE A 545 13.07 1.66 0.69
C ILE A 545 12.93 1.89 2.19
N VAL A 546 14.01 1.60 2.94
CA VAL A 546 14.04 1.65 4.40
C VAL A 546 15.49 1.71 4.90
N SER A 547 15.70 2.35 6.06
CA SER A 547 17.00 2.35 6.76
C SER A 547 17.32 0.98 7.36
N LEU A 548 18.59 0.74 7.74
CA LEU A 548 19.01 -0.51 8.40
C LEU A 548 18.48 -0.64 9.83
N LYS A 549 18.29 0.47 10.54
CA LYS A 549 17.83 0.48 11.93
C LYS A 549 16.32 0.38 11.98
N SER A 550 15.79 -0.46 12.87
CA SER A 550 14.37 -0.55 13.18
C SER A 550 14.07 0.10 14.53
N SER A 551 13.02 0.92 14.57
CA SER A 551 12.39 1.37 15.81
C SER A 551 11.38 0.35 16.35
N PHE A 552 10.86 -0.52 15.50
CA PHE A 552 9.92 -1.57 15.88
C PHE A 552 10.63 -2.72 16.62
N LYS A 553 10.01 -3.17 17.71
CA LYS A 553 10.46 -4.34 18.46
C LYS A 553 9.32 -5.34 18.54
N LEU A 554 9.60 -6.59 18.20
CA LEU A 554 8.64 -7.66 18.41
C LEU A 554 8.24 -7.71 19.88
N PRO A 555 6.96 -7.94 20.21
CA PRO A 555 6.54 -8.22 21.56
C PRO A 555 7.37 -9.38 22.13
N LYS A 556 7.90 -9.22 23.33
CA LYS A 556 8.56 -10.34 24.01
C LYS A 556 7.51 -11.43 24.26
N LYS A 557 7.80 -12.64 23.81
CA LYS A 557 7.01 -13.84 24.08
C LYS A 557 6.92 -14.10 25.57
#